data_aedeb06b7601ec2af91c91e9a59d1074
#
_entry.id   aedeb06b7601ec2af91c91e9a59d1074
#
_cell.length_a   1.000
_cell.length_b   1.000
_cell.length_c   1.000
_cell.angle_alpha   90.00
_cell.angle_beta   90.00
_cell.angle_gamma   90.00
#
_symmetry.space_group_name_H-M   'P 1'
#
loop_
_entity.id
_entity.type
_entity.pdbx_description
1 polymer ?
#
loop_
_entity_poly.entity_id
_entity_poly.type
_entity_poly.pdbx_seq_one_letter_code
_entity_poly.pdbx_strand_id
1 'polypeptide(L)'
;MNGILLTQNSTFIIGQVAWLLGKIMEGIFEVLNMIGIPNIGLAIILFTIVVNLLMMPLTIKQQKFSKLSAKMNPEIQAIQAKYKNRKDQDAQLAQNQEIQAVYAKYGVSPTGSCLYMLIQMPILFALYRVIYAIPAYVGRVKEAFFPLVDNIIDTAGATELVQNLSNSAMYSKQFTNSGFVAGTHSEYVQNTIIDCLNKASTADFASISEKFPSLAADVTNTVSKLEEYNNFLGLNIGNSPSYVLKEAWANGAWLLVIGAIAIPVLSALTQWINVKLMPQQDTSSNNGNDQAAAMASSMKTMNMIMPLMSAWFCFTLPSGLGLYWVAGSVVRSIQQIVINKHIDKMDFDDIIRKNSAKSAKKLEKMKEQQDKLNAYASMSTKNIQKKANISSNVDNSEVSADSYSEVKEAKPGSMMAKANMVRDYNEKNSRKSVSYTHLRAHETGAYL
;
A
#
# COMPACT_ATOMS: atom_id res chain seq x y z
N MET A 1 24.61 16.77 -2.98
CA MET A 1 25.15 15.43 -3.26
C MET A 1 24.42 14.48 -2.34
N ASN A 2 23.48 13.71 -2.88
CA ASN A 2 22.76 12.72 -2.10
C ASN A 2 23.66 11.49 -2.04
N GLY A 3 24.39 11.32 -0.93
CA GLY A 3 25.12 10.09 -0.65
C GLY A 3 24.15 8.92 -0.75
N ILE A 4 24.42 7.99 -1.65
CA ILE A 4 23.68 6.73 -1.75
C ILE A 4 24.18 5.90 -0.57
N LEU A 5 23.56 6.12 0.57
CA LEU A 5 23.68 5.25 1.73
C LEU A 5 23.12 3.88 1.32
N LEU A 6 23.80 2.79 1.69
CA LEU A 6 23.37 1.39 1.60
C LEU A 6 21.93 1.30 1.15
N THR A 7 21.48 0.42 0.35
CA THR A 7 20.15 0.40 -0.32
C THR A 7 18.98 0.86 0.54
N GLN A 8 19.14 2.04 1.17
CA GLN A 8 18.01 2.78 1.73
C GLN A 8 17.07 3.10 0.57
N ASN A 9 15.83 2.82 0.77
CA ASN A 9 14.83 3.09 -0.25
C ASN A 9 14.77 4.61 -0.52
N SER A 10 15.09 5.03 -1.73
CA SER A 10 15.08 6.44 -2.16
C SER A 10 13.74 6.87 -2.76
N THR A 11 12.72 6.01 -2.79
CA THR A 11 11.39 6.37 -3.28
C THR A 11 10.76 7.46 -2.40
N PHE A 12 10.13 8.44 -3.01
CA PHE A 12 9.68 9.69 -2.39
C PHE A 12 8.87 9.51 -1.09
N ILE A 13 7.97 8.52 -1.01
CA ILE A 13 7.16 8.28 0.19
C ILE A 13 7.77 7.17 1.06
N ILE A 14 8.07 6.01 0.46
CA ILE A 14 8.54 4.83 1.20
C ILE A 14 9.92 5.09 1.80
N GLY A 15 10.80 5.81 1.09
CA GLY A 15 12.14 6.15 1.58
C GLY A 15 12.12 7.03 2.83
N GLN A 16 11.28 8.05 2.87
CA GLN A 16 11.14 8.92 4.05
C GLN A 16 10.59 8.16 5.26
N VAL A 17 9.57 7.31 5.04
CA VAL A 17 9.01 6.47 6.11
C VAL A 17 10.06 5.45 6.58
N ALA A 18 10.79 4.81 5.67
CA ALA A 18 11.84 3.86 6.01
C ALA A 18 13.01 4.53 6.77
N TRP A 19 13.38 5.75 6.40
CA TRP A 19 14.37 6.52 7.14
C TRP A 19 13.93 6.80 8.59
N LEU A 20 12.69 7.26 8.78
CA LEU A 20 12.13 7.51 10.12
C LEU A 20 12.09 6.23 10.94
N LEU A 21 11.59 5.14 10.37
CA LEU A 21 11.52 3.84 11.02
C LEU A 21 12.93 3.28 11.30
N GLY A 22 13.88 3.51 10.40
CA GLY A 22 15.28 3.17 10.57
C GLY A 22 15.89 3.87 11.78
N LYS A 23 15.61 5.17 11.98
CA LYS A 23 16.08 5.90 13.17
C LYS A 23 15.51 5.36 14.48
N ILE A 24 14.26 4.89 14.46
CA ILE A 24 13.67 4.22 15.64
C ILE A 24 14.40 2.89 15.91
N MET A 25 14.65 2.10 14.86
CA MET A 25 15.37 0.83 14.97
C MET A 25 16.80 1.04 15.51
N GLU A 26 17.53 2.01 14.94
CA GLU A 26 18.87 2.39 15.39
C GLU A 26 18.88 2.78 16.86
N GLY A 27 17.98 3.68 17.28
CA GLY A 27 17.88 4.10 18.69
C GLY A 27 17.58 2.94 19.65
N ILE A 28 16.70 2.02 19.27
CA ILE A 28 16.41 0.82 20.07
C ILE A 28 17.64 -0.08 20.16
N PHE A 29 18.32 -0.32 19.05
CA PHE A 29 19.52 -1.16 19.03
C PHE A 29 20.65 -0.56 19.88
N GLU A 30 20.86 0.77 19.80
CA GLU A 30 21.85 1.46 20.63
C GLU A 30 21.53 1.34 22.14
N VAL A 31 20.27 1.47 22.55
CA VAL A 31 19.86 1.25 23.94
C VAL A 31 20.14 -0.18 24.36
N LEU A 32 19.83 -1.17 23.54
CA LEU A 32 20.14 -2.56 23.83
C LEU A 32 21.64 -2.81 23.95
N ASN A 33 22.43 -2.20 23.07
CA ASN A 33 23.89 -2.27 23.12
C ASN A 33 24.47 -1.64 24.40
N MET A 34 23.94 -0.49 24.86
CA MET A 34 24.36 0.17 26.09
C MET A 34 24.13 -0.71 27.34
N ILE A 35 23.08 -1.53 27.34
CA ILE A 35 22.79 -2.46 28.44
C ILE A 35 23.50 -3.82 28.27
N GLY A 36 24.36 -3.96 27.24
CA GLY A 36 25.15 -5.17 27.02
C GLY A 36 24.40 -6.32 26.33
N ILE A 37 23.28 -6.04 25.68
CA ILE A 37 22.45 -7.04 24.93
C ILE A 37 22.27 -6.58 23.49
N PRO A 38 23.32 -6.51 22.65
CA PRO A 38 23.24 -6.05 21.29
C PRO A 38 22.58 -7.13 20.39
N ASN A 39 21.26 -7.28 20.49
CA ASN A 39 20.52 -8.34 19.83
C ASN A 39 19.47 -7.79 18.87
N ILE A 40 19.61 -8.12 17.58
CA ILE A 40 18.71 -7.67 16.51
C ILE A 40 17.30 -8.26 16.66
N GLY A 41 17.18 -9.51 17.12
CA GLY A 41 15.87 -10.13 17.34
C GLY A 41 15.06 -9.40 18.39
N LEU A 42 15.70 -9.04 19.51
CA LEU A 42 15.08 -8.25 20.56
C LEU A 42 14.77 -6.84 20.07
N ALA A 43 15.67 -6.23 19.29
CA ALA A 43 15.45 -4.92 18.68
C ALA A 43 14.21 -4.94 17.76
N ILE A 44 14.03 -5.98 16.94
CA ILE A 44 12.85 -6.16 16.08
C ILE A 44 11.56 -6.24 16.89
N ILE A 45 11.55 -6.98 18.01
CA ILE A 45 10.38 -7.10 18.88
C ILE A 45 10.02 -5.74 19.48
N LEU A 46 10.98 -5.05 20.10
CA LEU A 46 10.76 -3.72 20.69
C LEU A 46 10.34 -2.69 19.66
N PHE A 47 11.00 -2.67 18.51
CA PHE A 47 10.65 -1.84 17.38
C PHE A 47 9.20 -2.09 16.93
N THR A 48 8.81 -3.35 16.84
CA THR A 48 7.43 -3.73 16.45
C THR A 48 6.42 -3.20 17.47
N ILE A 49 6.71 -3.29 18.75
CA ILE A 49 5.85 -2.74 19.81
C ILE A 49 5.74 -1.22 19.67
N VAL A 50 6.87 -0.51 19.54
CA VAL A 50 6.90 0.96 19.41
C VAL A 50 6.10 1.42 18.18
N VAL A 51 6.35 0.81 17.04
CA VAL A 51 5.63 1.19 15.78
C VAL A 51 4.13 0.92 15.91
N ASN A 52 3.71 -0.23 16.46
CA ASN A 52 2.28 -0.51 16.65
C ASN A 52 1.64 0.47 17.66
N LEU A 53 2.35 0.89 18.70
CA LEU A 53 1.86 1.93 19.64
C LEU A 53 1.71 3.29 18.94
N LEU A 54 2.68 3.69 18.10
CA LEU A 54 2.58 4.92 17.31
C LEU A 54 1.40 4.88 16.34
N MET A 55 1.09 3.72 15.78
CA MET A 55 -0.04 3.51 14.88
C MET A 55 -1.38 3.33 15.60
N MET A 56 -1.40 3.22 16.93
CA MET A 56 -2.61 2.95 17.72
C MET A 56 -3.76 3.96 17.47
N PRO A 57 -3.53 5.29 17.38
CA PRO A 57 -4.61 6.24 17.10
C PRO A 57 -5.29 5.99 15.73
N LEU A 58 -4.51 5.57 14.73
CA LEU A 58 -5.01 5.21 13.40
C LEU A 58 -5.82 3.90 13.47
N THR A 59 -5.32 2.92 14.20
CA THR A 59 -5.98 1.62 14.40
C THR A 59 -7.33 1.79 15.12
N ILE A 60 -7.42 2.65 16.14
CA ILE A 60 -8.70 2.95 16.82
C ILE A 60 -9.72 3.53 15.83
N LYS A 61 -9.31 4.50 15.00
CA LYS A 61 -10.20 5.08 13.97
C LYS A 61 -10.67 4.04 12.97
N GLN A 62 -9.77 3.16 12.53
CA GLN A 62 -10.08 2.06 11.61
C GLN A 62 -11.08 1.07 12.22
N GLN A 63 -10.89 0.69 13.48
CA GLN A 63 -11.80 -0.24 14.17
C GLN A 63 -13.18 0.38 14.40
N LYS A 64 -13.24 1.65 14.79
CA LYS A 64 -14.51 2.39 14.89
C LYS A 64 -15.24 2.43 13.55
N PHE A 65 -14.52 2.72 12.46
CA PHE A 65 -15.07 2.69 11.11
C PHE A 65 -15.60 1.28 10.76
N SER A 66 -14.84 0.23 11.04
CA SER A 66 -15.23 -1.16 10.78
C SER A 66 -16.53 -1.55 11.53
N LYS A 67 -16.66 -1.19 12.81
CA LYS A 67 -17.88 -1.44 13.58
C LYS A 67 -19.09 -0.66 13.08
N LEU A 68 -18.91 0.61 12.71
CA LEU A 68 -19.98 1.40 12.09
C LEU A 68 -20.41 0.81 10.74
N SER A 69 -19.47 0.37 9.93
CA SER A 69 -19.74 -0.30 8.66
C SER A 69 -20.48 -1.61 8.86
N ALA A 70 -20.14 -2.40 9.89
CA ALA A 70 -20.86 -3.63 10.22
C ALA A 70 -22.32 -3.34 10.62
N LYS A 71 -22.59 -2.31 11.43
CA LYS A 71 -23.96 -1.88 11.78
C LYS A 71 -24.75 -1.34 10.57
N MET A 72 -24.08 -0.73 9.61
CA MET A 72 -24.67 -0.16 8.39
C MET A 72 -25.04 -1.23 7.36
N ASN A 73 -24.27 -2.32 7.28
CA ASN A 73 -24.43 -3.35 6.24
C ASN A 73 -25.84 -3.90 6.08
N PRO A 74 -26.62 -4.23 7.14
CA PRO A 74 -27.99 -4.72 7.00
C PRO A 74 -28.91 -3.75 6.25
N GLU A 75 -28.77 -2.43 6.49
CA GLU A 75 -29.56 -1.41 5.78
C GLU A 75 -29.19 -1.35 4.29
N ILE A 76 -27.89 -1.44 3.98
CA ILE A 76 -27.42 -1.49 2.58
C ILE A 76 -27.93 -2.73 1.87
N GLN A 77 -27.89 -3.90 2.53
CA GLN A 77 -28.40 -5.15 1.96
C GLN A 77 -29.92 -5.07 1.71
N ALA A 78 -30.69 -4.45 2.60
CA ALA A 78 -32.13 -4.24 2.41
C ALA A 78 -32.40 -3.36 1.17
N ILE A 79 -31.63 -2.28 0.97
CA ILE A 79 -31.73 -1.43 -0.21
C ILE A 79 -31.37 -2.21 -1.48
N GLN A 80 -30.26 -2.96 -1.46
CA GLN A 80 -29.86 -3.79 -2.60
C GLN A 80 -30.91 -4.84 -2.95
N ALA A 81 -31.53 -5.49 -1.96
CA ALA A 81 -32.62 -6.43 -2.17
C ALA A 81 -33.86 -5.77 -2.82
N LYS A 82 -34.23 -4.54 -2.39
CA LYS A 82 -35.34 -3.75 -2.94
C LYS A 82 -35.19 -3.50 -4.45
N TYR A 83 -33.98 -3.30 -4.93
CA TYR A 83 -33.69 -2.98 -6.33
C TYR A 83 -33.16 -4.17 -7.15
N LYS A 84 -33.08 -5.38 -6.59
CA LYS A 84 -32.49 -6.57 -7.22
C LYS A 84 -33.04 -6.88 -8.62
N ASN A 85 -34.35 -6.71 -8.82
CA ASN A 85 -35.05 -7.06 -10.06
C ASN A 85 -35.23 -5.87 -11.02
N ARG A 86 -34.70 -4.70 -10.67
CA ARG A 86 -34.81 -3.46 -11.45
C ARG A 86 -33.43 -3.07 -11.99
N LYS A 87 -33.26 -3.25 -13.31
CA LYS A 87 -31.99 -2.96 -14.02
C LYS A 87 -32.05 -1.65 -14.82
N ASP A 88 -33.16 -0.93 -14.74
CA ASP A 88 -33.34 0.37 -15.36
C ASP A 88 -32.40 1.41 -14.75
N GLN A 89 -31.97 2.37 -15.55
CA GLN A 89 -31.00 3.40 -15.12
C GLN A 89 -31.52 4.24 -13.96
N ASP A 90 -32.83 4.54 -13.95
CA ASP A 90 -33.48 5.30 -12.88
C ASP A 90 -33.47 4.53 -11.55
N ALA A 91 -33.68 3.21 -11.58
CA ALA A 91 -33.60 2.38 -10.40
C ALA A 91 -32.16 2.29 -9.85
N GLN A 92 -31.15 2.22 -10.71
CA GLN A 92 -29.75 2.26 -10.30
C GLN A 92 -29.39 3.61 -9.66
N LEU A 93 -29.87 4.70 -10.22
CA LEU A 93 -29.68 6.04 -9.65
C LEU A 93 -30.34 6.18 -8.27
N ALA A 94 -31.61 5.72 -8.16
CA ALA A 94 -32.34 5.72 -6.89
C ALA A 94 -31.65 4.84 -5.83
N GLN A 95 -31.19 3.63 -6.21
CA GLN A 95 -30.43 2.74 -5.31
C GLN A 95 -29.16 3.41 -4.82
N ASN A 96 -28.38 4.04 -5.70
CA ASN A 96 -27.15 4.74 -5.33
C ASN A 96 -27.44 5.92 -4.37
N GLN A 97 -28.51 6.67 -4.58
CA GLN A 97 -28.92 7.75 -3.71
C GLN A 97 -29.32 7.23 -2.32
N GLU A 98 -30.11 6.16 -2.23
CA GLU A 98 -30.49 5.55 -0.95
C GLU A 98 -29.25 5.03 -0.21
N ILE A 99 -28.31 4.36 -0.90
CA ILE A 99 -27.06 3.88 -0.31
C ILE A 99 -26.21 5.05 0.19
N GLN A 100 -26.09 6.16 -0.57
CA GLN A 100 -25.36 7.35 -0.15
C GLN A 100 -26.02 8.00 1.09
N ALA A 101 -27.33 7.99 1.18
CA ALA A 101 -28.04 8.50 2.35
C ALA A 101 -27.73 7.67 3.62
N VAL A 102 -27.63 6.34 3.48
CA VAL A 102 -27.18 5.45 4.57
C VAL A 102 -25.75 5.74 4.98
N TYR A 103 -24.81 5.86 4.03
CA TYR A 103 -23.44 6.26 4.35
C TYR A 103 -23.37 7.58 5.10
N ALA A 104 -24.16 8.56 4.67
CA ALA A 104 -24.23 9.87 5.34
C ALA A 104 -24.85 9.77 6.74
N LYS A 105 -25.89 8.95 6.95
CA LYS A 105 -26.53 8.67 8.25
C LYS A 105 -25.52 8.09 9.26
N TYR A 106 -24.70 7.14 8.83
CA TYR A 106 -23.69 6.52 9.70
C TYR A 106 -22.41 7.37 9.80
N GLY A 107 -22.22 8.38 8.98
CA GLY A 107 -21.00 9.20 8.93
C GLY A 107 -19.79 8.41 8.42
N VAL A 108 -20.04 7.43 7.57
CA VAL A 108 -19.05 6.53 6.97
C VAL A 108 -18.88 6.90 5.50
N SER A 109 -17.67 6.83 4.98
CA SER A 109 -17.39 7.04 3.56
C SER A 109 -17.21 5.71 2.85
N PRO A 110 -17.71 5.51 1.62
CA PRO A 110 -17.42 4.32 0.82
C PRO A 110 -15.91 4.10 0.61
N THR A 111 -15.15 5.19 0.55
CA THR A 111 -13.69 5.17 0.38
C THR A 111 -12.92 5.12 1.70
N GLY A 112 -13.59 5.15 2.84
CA GLY A 112 -12.95 5.24 4.15
C GLY A 112 -12.05 4.05 4.48
N SER A 113 -12.45 2.81 4.10
CA SER A 113 -11.62 1.61 4.27
C SER A 113 -10.37 1.63 3.36
N CYS A 114 -10.52 2.10 2.13
CA CYS A 114 -9.40 2.19 1.18
C CYS A 114 -8.33 3.18 1.64
N LEU A 115 -8.72 4.28 2.28
CA LEU A 115 -7.78 5.30 2.78
C LEU A 115 -6.82 4.71 3.82
N TYR A 116 -7.32 3.88 4.74
CA TYR A 116 -6.47 3.20 5.73
C TYR A 116 -5.50 2.24 5.06
N MET A 117 -5.93 1.50 4.06
CA MET A 117 -5.07 0.60 3.28
C MET A 117 -3.98 1.37 2.53
N LEU A 118 -4.32 2.52 1.93
CA LEU A 118 -3.36 3.38 1.24
C LEU A 118 -2.28 3.94 2.19
N ILE A 119 -2.63 4.28 3.44
CA ILE A 119 -1.67 4.72 4.45
C ILE A 119 -0.83 3.55 4.95
N GLN A 120 -1.43 2.38 5.14
CA GLN A 120 -0.75 1.20 5.68
C GLN A 120 0.29 0.61 4.72
N MET A 121 0.06 0.65 3.40
CA MET A 121 0.96 0.05 2.41
C MET A 121 2.37 0.65 2.40
N PRO A 122 2.57 1.99 2.34
CA PRO A 122 3.91 2.57 2.44
C PRO A 122 4.63 2.19 3.74
N ILE A 123 3.91 2.13 4.85
CA ILE A 123 4.47 1.74 6.16
C ILE A 123 4.92 0.28 6.13
N LEU A 124 4.10 -0.62 5.59
CA LEU A 124 4.45 -2.03 5.47
C LEU A 124 5.70 -2.24 4.60
N PHE A 125 5.77 -1.56 3.45
CA PHE A 125 6.95 -1.65 2.58
C PHE A 125 8.20 -1.05 3.24
N ALA A 126 8.04 0.05 3.97
CA ALA A 126 9.14 0.66 4.70
C ALA A 126 9.66 -0.25 5.84
N LEU A 127 8.76 -0.87 6.60
CA LEU A 127 9.09 -1.86 7.64
C LEU A 127 9.84 -3.05 7.05
N TYR A 128 9.34 -3.59 5.93
CA TYR A 128 10.02 -4.67 5.23
C TYR A 128 11.44 -4.28 4.84
N ARG A 129 11.63 -3.06 4.30
CA ARG A 129 12.97 -2.57 3.89
C ARG A 129 13.92 -2.43 5.07
N VAL A 130 13.46 -1.88 6.20
CA VAL A 130 14.30 -1.71 7.41
C VAL A 130 14.75 -3.06 7.95
N ILE A 131 13.83 -4.03 8.08
CA ILE A 131 14.16 -5.35 8.64
C ILE A 131 14.98 -6.19 7.64
N TYR A 132 14.73 -6.03 6.34
CA TYR A 132 15.46 -6.78 5.31
C TYR A 132 16.90 -6.30 5.14
N ALA A 133 17.18 -5.01 5.32
CA ALA A 133 18.49 -4.40 5.12
C ALA A 133 18.96 -3.67 6.41
N ILE A 134 19.02 -4.39 7.53
CA ILE A 134 19.41 -3.84 8.85
C ILE A 134 20.70 -3.03 8.80
N PRO A 135 21.81 -3.46 8.15
CA PRO A 135 23.02 -2.64 8.07
C PRO A 135 22.82 -1.28 7.42
N ALA A 136 21.79 -1.12 6.59
CA ALA A 136 21.44 0.18 5.99
C ALA A 136 20.86 1.19 7.00
N TYR A 137 20.33 0.70 8.12
CA TYR A 137 19.59 1.50 9.09
C TYR A 137 20.18 1.48 10.49
N VAL A 138 21.07 0.52 10.81
CA VAL A 138 21.72 0.37 12.11
C VAL A 138 23.23 0.46 11.93
N GLY A 139 23.80 1.59 12.32
CA GLY A 139 25.21 1.92 12.10
C GLY A 139 26.18 0.87 12.64
N ARG A 140 25.98 0.38 13.87
CA ARG A 140 26.86 -0.65 14.47
C ARG A 140 26.86 -1.97 13.71
N VAL A 141 25.75 -2.37 13.14
CA VAL A 141 25.68 -3.58 12.32
C VAL A 141 26.43 -3.36 11.01
N LYS A 142 26.36 -2.15 10.44
CA LYS A 142 27.16 -1.74 9.28
C LYS A 142 28.66 -1.78 9.60
N GLU A 143 29.06 -1.21 10.73
CA GLU A 143 30.45 -1.14 11.17
C GLU A 143 31.10 -2.53 11.35
N ALA A 144 30.32 -3.54 11.70
CA ALA A 144 30.81 -4.91 11.82
C ALA A 144 31.39 -5.48 10.50
N PHE A 145 30.96 -4.93 9.36
CA PHE A 145 31.45 -5.35 8.05
C PHE A 145 32.71 -4.59 7.60
N PHE A 146 33.02 -3.40 8.12
CA PHE A 146 34.06 -2.55 7.59
C PHE A 146 35.43 -3.21 7.48
N PRO A 147 35.98 -3.92 8.50
CA PRO A 147 37.28 -4.53 8.37
C PRO A 147 37.38 -5.52 7.22
N LEU A 148 36.35 -6.35 7.04
CA LEU A 148 36.30 -7.32 5.96
C LEU A 148 36.13 -6.63 4.59
N VAL A 149 35.27 -5.62 4.51
CA VAL A 149 34.94 -4.94 3.26
C VAL A 149 36.14 -4.12 2.75
N ASP A 150 36.83 -3.40 3.63
CA ASP A 150 38.00 -2.62 3.25
C ASP A 150 39.11 -3.55 2.73
N ASN A 151 39.36 -4.68 3.40
CA ASN A 151 40.34 -5.67 2.93
C ASN A 151 39.90 -6.43 1.66
N ILE A 152 38.59 -6.62 1.44
CA ILE A 152 38.08 -7.15 0.15
C ILE A 152 38.38 -6.17 -0.98
N ILE A 153 38.20 -4.86 -0.75
CA ILE A 153 38.46 -3.84 -1.77
C ILE A 153 39.95 -3.80 -2.12
N ASP A 154 40.83 -3.95 -1.14
CA ASP A 154 42.29 -3.92 -1.32
C ASP A 154 42.87 -5.25 -1.88
N THR A 155 42.11 -6.34 -1.80
CA THR A 155 42.55 -7.66 -2.29
C THR A 155 42.15 -7.87 -3.75
N ALA A 156 43.15 -7.98 -4.64
CA ALA A 156 42.91 -8.20 -6.08
C ALA A 156 42.07 -9.46 -6.32
N GLY A 157 40.98 -9.34 -7.07
CA GLY A 157 40.06 -10.45 -7.40
C GLY A 157 39.03 -10.79 -6.32
N ALA A 158 39.10 -10.22 -5.12
CA ALA A 158 38.15 -10.51 -4.05
C ALA A 158 36.79 -9.83 -4.32
N THR A 159 36.79 -8.62 -4.88
CA THR A 159 35.57 -7.92 -5.29
C THR A 159 34.80 -8.70 -6.37
N GLU A 160 35.50 -9.29 -7.33
CA GLU A 160 34.92 -10.15 -8.38
C GLU A 160 34.34 -11.43 -7.80
N LEU A 161 34.97 -11.99 -6.75
CA LEU A 161 34.38 -13.12 -6.04
C LEU A 161 33.05 -12.72 -5.38
N VAL A 162 32.96 -11.56 -4.72
CA VAL A 162 31.73 -11.08 -4.10
C VAL A 162 30.62 -10.91 -5.15
N GLN A 163 30.93 -10.45 -6.36
CA GLN A 163 29.96 -10.36 -7.45
C GLN A 163 29.42 -11.72 -7.92
N ASN A 164 30.10 -12.81 -7.61
CA ASN A 164 29.73 -14.18 -7.98
C ASN A 164 29.19 -15.02 -6.81
N LEU A 165 28.95 -14.43 -5.63
CA LEU A 165 28.31 -15.13 -4.51
C LEU A 165 26.86 -15.50 -4.82
N SER A 166 26.32 -16.44 -4.07
CA SER A 166 25.00 -17.03 -4.31
C SER A 166 23.86 -16.01 -4.43
N ASN A 167 23.93 -14.90 -3.68
CA ASN A 167 22.91 -13.84 -3.65
C ASN A 167 23.29 -12.58 -4.44
N SER A 168 24.43 -12.54 -5.10
CA SER A 168 24.95 -11.36 -5.80
C SER A 168 24.05 -10.90 -6.96
N ALA A 169 23.32 -11.82 -7.59
CA ALA A 169 22.39 -11.51 -8.67
C ALA A 169 21.32 -10.45 -8.28
N MET A 170 20.96 -10.39 -7.00
CA MET A 170 20.02 -9.37 -6.47
C MET A 170 20.60 -7.96 -6.53
N TYR A 171 21.92 -7.84 -6.56
CA TYR A 171 22.69 -6.59 -6.54
C TYR A 171 23.36 -6.28 -7.87
N SER A 172 23.02 -7.01 -8.94
CA SER A 172 23.61 -6.83 -10.27
C SER A 172 23.56 -5.40 -10.79
N LYS A 173 22.45 -4.68 -10.51
CA LYS A 173 22.28 -3.27 -10.87
C LYS A 173 23.24 -2.35 -10.13
N GLN A 174 23.59 -2.65 -8.89
CA GLN A 174 24.56 -1.90 -8.10
C GLN A 174 25.96 -2.16 -8.63
N PHE A 175 26.32 -3.38 -8.92
CA PHE A 175 27.62 -3.76 -9.47
C PHE A 175 27.85 -3.22 -10.88
N THR A 176 26.80 -3.10 -11.71
CA THR A 176 26.86 -2.53 -13.06
C THR A 176 26.72 -1.01 -13.11
N ASN A 177 26.46 -0.35 -11.98
CA ASN A 177 26.36 1.11 -11.92
C ASN A 177 27.72 1.76 -12.10
N SER A 178 27.77 2.91 -12.79
CA SER A 178 29.00 3.68 -13.00
C SER A 178 29.65 4.17 -11.69
N GLY A 179 28.92 4.24 -10.59
CA GLY A 179 29.45 4.51 -9.25
C GLY A 179 30.20 3.34 -8.61
N PHE A 180 30.07 2.13 -9.14
CA PHE A 180 30.80 0.95 -8.69
C PHE A 180 32.08 0.81 -9.50
N VAL A 181 33.20 1.19 -8.90
CA VAL A 181 34.52 0.99 -9.50
C VAL A 181 35.31 0.06 -8.58
N ALA A 182 35.53 -1.16 -9.01
CA ALA A 182 36.23 -2.18 -8.24
C ALA A 182 37.61 -1.67 -7.77
N GLY A 183 37.95 -1.95 -6.52
CA GLY A 183 39.22 -1.52 -5.94
C GLY A 183 39.24 -0.06 -5.43
N THR A 184 38.11 0.65 -5.43
CA THR A 184 38.00 2.00 -4.85
C THR A 184 37.24 1.98 -3.52
N HIS A 185 37.76 2.71 -2.50
CA HIS A 185 37.09 2.89 -1.22
C HIS A 185 36.00 3.96 -1.26
N SER A 186 35.16 3.93 -2.31
CA SER A 186 34.00 4.82 -2.35
C SER A 186 32.89 4.27 -1.47
N GLU A 187 32.11 5.16 -0.87
CA GLU A 187 30.96 4.77 -0.06
C GLU A 187 29.97 3.88 -0.84
N TYR A 188 29.86 4.10 -2.15
CA TYR A 188 29.02 3.28 -3.02
C TYR A 188 29.52 1.85 -3.12
N VAL A 189 30.82 1.64 -3.31
CA VAL A 189 31.46 0.31 -3.40
C VAL A 189 31.33 -0.41 -2.07
N GLN A 190 31.71 0.23 -0.96
CA GLN A 190 31.58 -0.34 0.38
C GLN A 190 30.15 -0.78 0.68
N ASN A 191 29.18 0.10 0.42
CA ASN A 191 27.77 -0.19 0.68
C ASN A 191 27.24 -1.34 -0.19
N THR A 192 27.66 -1.43 -1.45
CA THR A 192 27.25 -2.53 -2.34
C THR A 192 27.80 -3.87 -1.86
N ILE A 193 29.06 -3.90 -1.43
CA ILE A 193 29.69 -5.12 -0.88
C ILE A 193 29.02 -5.52 0.43
N ILE A 194 28.74 -4.57 1.35
CA ILE A 194 28.03 -4.84 2.60
C ILE A 194 26.64 -5.42 2.34
N ASP A 195 25.88 -4.85 1.41
CA ASP A 195 24.57 -5.35 1.03
C ASP A 195 24.62 -6.80 0.55
N CYS A 196 25.63 -7.13 -0.26
CA CYS A 196 25.85 -8.49 -0.75
C CYS A 196 26.24 -9.45 0.39
N LEU A 197 27.19 -9.07 1.23
CA LEU A 197 27.66 -9.87 2.36
C LEU A 197 26.60 -10.06 3.44
N ASN A 198 25.73 -9.07 3.66
CA ASN A 198 24.59 -9.18 4.60
C ASN A 198 23.59 -10.30 4.19
N LYS A 199 23.63 -10.75 2.95
CA LYS A 199 22.80 -11.85 2.44
C LYS A 199 23.62 -13.11 2.10
N ALA A 200 24.91 -13.07 2.36
CA ALA A 200 25.79 -14.20 2.12
C ALA A 200 25.48 -15.35 3.09
N SER A 201 25.54 -16.57 2.56
CA SER A 201 25.41 -17.78 3.35
C SER A 201 26.73 -18.12 4.05
N THR A 202 26.69 -19.04 5.01
CA THR A 202 27.90 -19.61 5.64
C THR A 202 28.86 -20.17 4.60
N ALA A 203 28.34 -20.81 3.56
CA ALA A 203 29.14 -21.34 2.46
C ALA A 203 29.82 -20.23 1.62
N ASP A 204 29.15 -19.08 1.43
CA ASP A 204 29.74 -17.94 0.74
C ASP A 204 30.91 -17.35 1.52
N PHE A 205 30.79 -17.19 2.84
CA PHE A 205 31.88 -16.75 3.71
C PHE A 205 33.03 -17.74 3.74
N ALA A 206 32.75 -19.04 3.79
CA ALA A 206 33.77 -20.08 3.69
C ALA A 206 34.52 -20.01 2.35
N SER A 207 33.83 -19.79 1.22
CA SER A 207 34.43 -19.62 -0.09
C SER A 207 35.35 -18.40 -0.18
N ILE A 208 35.01 -17.28 0.51
CA ILE A 208 35.91 -16.11 0.59
C ILE A 208 37.19 -16.49 1.33
N SER A 209 37.09 -17.14 2.49
CA SER A 209 38.24 -17.56 3.30
C SER A 209 39.14 -18.60 2.58
N GLU A 210 38.54 -19.50 1.83
CA GLU A 210 39.28 -20.55 1.07
C GLU A 210 40.06 -19.93 -0.10
N LYS A 211 39.41 -19.05 -0.88
CA LYS A 211 40.03 -18.40 -2.03
C LYS A 211 41.02 -17.30 -1.68
N PHE A 212 40.79 -16.63 -0.56
CA PHE A 212 41.60 -15.52 -0.05
C PHE A 212 42.00 -15.78 1.42
N PRO A 213 43.02 -16.59 1.73
CA PRO A 213 43.43 -16.90 3.11
C PRO A 213 43.82 -15.65 3.90
N SER A 214 44.24 -14.55 3.26
CA SER A 214 44.51 -13.26 3.90
C SER A 214 43.29 -12.63 4.53
N LEU A 215 42.07 -12.92 4.03
CA LEU A 215 40.81 -12.40 4.54
C LEU A 215 40.17 -13.32 5.61
N ALA A 216 40.74 -14.51 5.85
CA ALA A 216 40.12 -15.50 6.73
C ALA A 216 39.89 -14.99 8.17
N ALA A 217 40.82 -14.19 8.70
CA ALA A 217 40.67 -13.58 10.03
C ALA A 217 39.53 -12.56 10.05
N ASP A 218 39.41 -11.71 9.05
CA ASP A 218 38.36 -10.69 8.94
C ASP A 218 36.99 -11.34 8.73
N VAL A 219 36.91 -12.38 7.90
CA VAL A 219 35.70 -13.19 7.73
C VAL A 219 35.26 -13.76 9.08
N THR A 220 36.18 -14.40 9.83
CA THR A 220 35.86 -15.00 11.13
C THR A 220 35.37 -13.94 12.12
N ASN A 221 36.05 -12.80 12.20
CA ASN A 221 35.66 -11.70 13.10
C ASN A 221 34.30 -11.11 12.72
N THR A 222 34.04 -10.87 11.42
CA THR A 222 32.77 -10.35 10.95
C THR A 222 31.64 -11.32 11.20
N VAL A 223 31.81 -12.62 10.86
CA VAL A 223 30.80 -13.65 11.10
C VAL A 223 30.49 -13.78 12.60
N SER A 224 31.53 -13.81 13.46
CA SER A 224 31.34 -13.88 14.91
C SER A 224 30.52 -12.70 15.47
N LYS A 225 30.80 -11.47 15.02
CA LYS A 225 30.00 -10.29 15.41
C LYS A 225 28.57 -10.35 14.89
N LEU A 226 28.38 -10.79 13.66
CA LEU A 226 27.04 -10.95 13.09
C LEU A 226 26.26 -12.06 13.80
N GLU A 227 26.91 -13.14 14.20
CA GLU A 227 26.29 -14.18 15.03
C GLU A 227 25.89 -13.66 16.41
N GLU A 228 26.74 -12.85 17.08
CA GLU A 228 26.39 -12.21 18.33
C GLU A 228 25.10 -11.36 18.19
N TYR A 229 25.02 -10.53 17.15
CA TYR A 229 23.87 -9.66 16.90
C TYR A 229 22.62 -10.43 16.46
N ASN A 230 22.77 -11.49 15.67
CA ASN A 230 21.69 -12.24 15.07
C ASN A 230 21.20 -13.45 15.88
N ASN A 231 21.93 -13.87 16.90
CA ASN A 231 21.56 -15.04 17.70
C ASN A 231 20.40 -14.68 18.64
N PHE A 232 19.21 -15.04 18.26
CA PHE A 232 18.02 -14.88 19.09
C PHE A 232 17.47 -16.26 19.49
N LEU A 233 17.51 -16.58 20.76
CA LEU A 233 17.10 -17.88 21.32
C LEU A 233 17.77 -19.09 20.64
N GLY A 234 19.03 -18.95 20.27
CA GLY A 234 19.79 -20.01 19.60
C GLY A 234 19.59 -20.09 18.07
N LEU A 235 18.69 -19.27 17.52
CA LEU A 235 18.48 -19.18 16.08
C LEU A 235 19.18 -17.95 15.49
N ASN A 236 19.93 -18.13 14.41
CA ASN A 236 20.42 -17.01 13.63
C ASN A 236 19.25 -16.44 12.77
N ILE A 237 18.75 -15.28 13.17
CA ILE A 237 17.61 -14.64 12.53
C ILE A 237 17.89 -14.10 11.12
N GLY A 238 19.14 -14.01 10.73
CA GLY A 238 19.54 -13.70 9.34
C GLY A 238 19.22 -14.82 8.35
N ASN A 239 19.18 -16.07 8.85
CA ASN A 239 18.87 -17.24 8.05
C ASN A 239 17.35 -17.47 7.93
N SER A 240 16.91 -18.09 6.81
CA SER A 240 15.53 -18.54 6.67
C SER A 240 15.28 -19.84 7.45
N PRO A 241 14.08 -20.05 8.00
CA PRO A 241 13.73 -21.31 8.65
C PRO A 241 13.92 -22.53 7.73
N SER A 242 13.65 -22.40 6.44
CA SER A 242 13.87 -23.46 5.46
C SER A 242 15.34 -23.85 5.32
N TYR A 243 16.26 -22.89 5.41
CA TYR A 243 17.70 -23.14 5.40
C TYR A 243 18.13 -23.81 6.70
N VAL A 244 17.77 -23.24 7.85
CA VAL A 244 18.09 -23.78 9.18
C VAL A 244 17.56 -25.21 9.33
N LEU A 245 16.34 -25.49 8.84
CA LEU A 245 15.75 -26.82 8.92
C LEU A 245 16.59 -27.88 8.17
N LYS A 246 17.06 -27.56 6.96
CA LYS A 246 17.90 -28.48 6.18
C LYS A 246 19.24 -28.76 6.88
N GLU A 247 19.90 -27.72 7.35
CA GLU A 247 21.20 -27.82 8.02
C GLU A 247 21.08 -28.54 9.37
N ALA A 248 20.11 -28.16 10.20
CA ALA A 248 19.89 -28.74 11.51
C ALA A 248 19.44 -30.22 11.43
N TRP A 249 18.65 -30.57 10.43
CA TRP A 249 18.24 -31.95 10.18
C TRP A 249 19.46 -32.84 9.82
N ALA A 250 20.32 -32.36 8.93
CA ALA A 250 21.53 -33.07 8.52
C ALA A 250 22.50 -33.30 9.71
N ASN A 251 22.56 -32.35 10.65
CA ASN A 251 23.47 -32.37 11.79
C ASN A 251 22.83 -32.98 13.07
N GLY A 252 21.57 -33.43 13.02
CA GLY A 252 20.86 -33.96 14.19
C GLY A 252 20.53 -32.93 15.30
N ALA A 253 20.53 -31.64 14.96
CA ALA A 253 20.31 -30.54 15.91
C ALA A 253 18.80 -30.28 16.13
N TRP A 254 18.13 -31.19 16.81
CA TRP A 254 16.65 -31.20 16.94
C TRP A 254 16.06 -29.95 17.57
N LEU A 255 16.76 -29.25 18.48
CA LEU A 255 16.31 -28.01 19.06
C LEU A 255 16.22 -26.90 17.99
N LEU A 256 17.16 -26.84 17.06
CA LEU A 256 17.13 -25.89 15.94
C LEU A 256 16.04 -26.25 14.93
N VAL A 257 15.78 -27.54 14.70
CA VAL A 257 14.65 -28.03 13.87
C VAL A 257 13.33 -27.51 14.46
N ILE A 258 13.11 -27.71 15.76
CA ILE A 258 11.90 -27.24 16.45
C ILE A 258 11.79 -25.71 16.35
N GLY A 259 12.87 -24.97 16.62
CA GLY A 259 12.91 -23.52 16.53
C GLY A 259 12.60 -22.99 15.13
N ALA A 260 13.16 -23.61 14.09
CA ALA A 260 12.90 -23.26 12.70
C ALA A 260 11.43 -23.47 12.29
N ILE A 261 10.80 -24.55 12.76
CA ILE A 261 9.37 -24.83 12.50
C ILE A 261 8.48 -23.93 13.37
N ALA A 262 8.89 -23.57 14.58
CA ALA A 262 8.09 -22.78 15.49
C ALA A 262 7.71 -21.40 14.90
N ILE A 263 8.64 -20.72 14.20
CA ILE A 263 8.38 -19.38 13.63
C ILE A 263 7.22 -19.38 12.61
N PRO A 264 7.20 -20.24 11.57
CA PRO A 264 6.09 -20.32 10.64
C PRO A 264 4.76 -20.73 11.31
N VAL A 265 4.82 -21.71 12.23
CA VAL A 265 3.64 -22.19 12.96
C VAL A 265 3.05 -21.09 13.85
N LEU A 266 3.89 -20.39 14.63
CA LEU A 266 3.47 -19.26 15.44
C LEU A 266 2.92 -18.12 14.60
N SER A 267 3.51 -17.87 13.43
CA SER A 267 3.01 -16.87 12.49
C SER A 267 1.59 -17.22 12.01
N ALA A 268 1.35 -18.47 11.58
CA ALA A 268 0.03 -18.91 11.17
C ALA A 268 -0.99 -18.84 12.32
N LEU A 269 -0.62 -19.32 13.50
CA LEU A 269 -1.47 -19.34 14.69
C LEU A 269 -1.86 -17.93 15.14
N THR A 270 -0.88 -17.06 15.29
CA THR A 270 -1.12 -15.67 15.72
C THR A 270 -1.91 -14.88 14.66
N GLN A 271 -1.67 -15.11 13.38
CA GLN A 271 -2.46 -14.51 12.31
C GLN A 271 -3.91 -15.04 12.30
N TRP A 272 -4.11 -16.32 12.53
CA TRP A 272 -5.46 -16.90 12.67
C TRP A 272 -6.22 -16.29 13.85
N ILE A 273 -5.56 -16.09 15.01
CA ILE A 273 -6.14 -15.40 16.17
C ILE A 273 -6.53 -13.97 15.79
N ASN A 274 -5.67 -13.22 15.09
CA ASN A 274 -5.98 -11.87 14.62
C ASN A 274 -7.24 -11.83 13.76
N VAL A 275 -7.37 -12.76 12.79
CA VAL A 275 -8.53 -12.85 11.92
C VAL A 275 -9.82 -13.12 12.74
N LYS A 276 -9.73 -13.95 13.77
CA LYS A 276 -10.86 -14.24 14.66
C LYS A 276 -11.27 -13.06 15.55
N LEU A 277 -10.31 -12.23 15.95
CA LEU A 277 -10.55 -11.04 16.77
C LEU A 277 -11.09 -9.85 15.96
N MET A 278 -10.92 -9.85 14.64
CA MET A 278 -11.47 -8.80 13.78
C MET A 278 -13.01 -8.86 13.75
N PRO A 279 -13.70 -7.70 13.77
CA PRO A 279 -15.14 -7.67 13.58
C PRO A 279 -15.50 -8.33 12.24
N GLN A 280 -16.14 -9.48 12.30
CA GLN A 280 -16.62 -10.17 11.10
C GLN A 280 -17.88 -9.46 10.61
N GLN A 281 -17.93 -9.15 9.33
CA GLN A 281 -19.17 -8.70 8.70
C GLN A 281 -20.04 -9.95 8.52
N ASP A 282 -21.21 -9.97 9.16
CA ASP A 282 -22.18 -11.03 8.95
C ASP A 282 -22.67 -11.02 7.50
N THR A 283 -22.08 -11.90 6.70
CA THR A 283 -22.40 -12.09 5.29
C THR A 283 -23.45 -13.20 5.09
N SER A 284 -24.13 -13.58 6.17
CA SER A 284 -25.08 -14.70 6.18
C SER A 284 -26.45 -14.40 5.56
N SER A 285 -26.66 -13.22 4.96
CA SER A 285 -27.92 -13.00 4.25
C SER A 285 -27.91 -13.71 2.88
N ASN A 286 -28.59 -14.82 2.84
CA ASN A 286 -28.91 -15.67 1.69
C ASN A 286 -29.78 -14.95 0.62
N ASN A 287 -29.76 -13.63 0.58
CA ASN A 287 -30.55 -12.82 -0.35
C ASN A 287 -29.79 -12.62 -1.66
N GLY A 288 -29.69 -13.69 -2.44
CA GLY A 288 -29.63 -13.73 -3.92
C GLY A 288 -28.94 -12.60 -4.70
N ASN A 289 -28.01 -11.84 -4.11
CA ASN A 289 -27.24 -10.83 -4.80
C ASN A 289 -25.84 -11.41 -5.11
N ASP A 290 -25.66 -11.94 -6.30
CA ASP A 290 -24.44 -12.66 -6.71
C ASP A 290 -23.16 -11.88 -6.43
N GLN A 291 -23.21 -10.55 -6.57
CA GLN A 291 -22.04 -9.70 -6.36
C GLN A 291 -21.67 -9.53 -4.86
N ALA A 292 -22.66 -9.39 -3.98
CA ALA A 292 -22.42 -9.32 -2.53
C ALA A 292 -21.98 -10.67 -1.97
N ALA A 293 -22.58 -11.76 -2.46
CA ALA A 293 -22.20 -13.14 -2.12
C ALA A 293 -20.77 -13.46 -2.61
N ALA A 294 -20.41 -13.05 -3.82
CA ALA A 294 -19.07 -13.21 -4.36
C ALA A 294 -18.02 -12.43 -3.55
N MET A 295 -18.32 -11.20 -3.14
CA MET A 295 -17.44 -10.40 -2.29
C MET A 295 -17.26 -11.00 -0.90
N ALA A 296 -18.33 -11.52 -0.32
CA ALA A 296 -18.32 -12.21 0.97
C ALA A 296 -17.51 -13.51 0.92
N SER A 297 -17.71 -14.32 -0.13
CA SER A 297 -16.94 -15.55 -0.34
C SER A 297 -15.45 -15.24 -0.56
N SER A 298 -15.13 -14.19 -1.30
CA SER A 298 -13.74 -13.73 -1.50
C SER A 298 -13.08 -13.32 -0.19
N MET A 299 -13.78 -12.58 0.67
CA MET A 299 -13.26 -12.20 2.00
C MET A 299 -13.07 -13.43 2.91
N LYS A 300 -14.00 -14.38 2.90
CA LYS A 300 -13.87 -15.62 3.67
C LYS A 300 -12.67 -16.44 3.18
N THR A 301 -12.51 -16.57 1.88
CA THR A 301 -11.37 -17.26 1.27
C THR A 301 -10.05 -16.56 1.60
N MET A 302 -10.00 -15.23 1.49
CA MET A 302 -8.82 -14.44 1.85
C MET A 302 -8.45 -14.61 3.33
N ASN A 303 -9.42 -14.59 4.24
CA ASN A 303 -9.20 -14.80 5.67
C ASN A 303 -8.69 -16.21 6.00
N MET A 304 -9.03 -17.22 5.20
CA MET A 304 -8.54 -18.59 5.36
C MET A 304 -7.14 -18.78 4.74
N ILE A 305 -6.86 -18.16 3.61
CA ILE A 305 -5.57 -18.28 2.90
C ILE A 305 -4.48 -17.45 3.60
N MET A 306 -4.81 -16.29 4.17
CA MET A 306 -3.85 -15.36 4.76
C MET A 306 -2.95 -15.97 5.84
N PRO A 307 -3.42 -16.77 6.81
CA PRO A 307 -2.55 -17.45 7.77
C PRO A 307 -1.59 -18.45 7.12
N LEU A 308 -2.06 -19.20 6.11
CA LEU A 308 -1.21 -20.17 5.39
C LEU A 308 -0.13 -19.47 4.59
N MET A 309 -0.49 -18.37 3.91
CA MET A 309 0.46 -17.56 3.15
C MET A 309 1.50 -16.91 4.10
N SER A 310 1.07 -16.45 5.28
CA SER A 310 1.96 -15.94 6.32
C SER A 310 2.99 -16.99 6.77
N ALA A 311 2.54 -18.24 7.02
CA ALA A 311 3.43 -19.34 7.35
C ALA A 311 4.44 -19.62 6.23
N TRP A 312 4.00 -19.65 4.98
CA TRP A 312 4.86 -19.89 3.83
C TRP A 312 5.93 -18.80 3.67
N PHE A 313 5.55 -17.52 3.79
CA PHE A 313 6.50 -16.42 3.77
C PHE A 313 7.50 -16.51 4.93
N CYS A 314 7.02 -16.77 6.16
CA CYS A 314 7.88 -16.94 7.32
C CYS A 314 8.82 -18.14 7.20
N PHE A 315 8.48 -19.15 6.41
CA PHE A 315 9.34 -20.31 6.17
C PHE A 315 10.46 -20.02 5.17
N THR A 316 10.18 -19.17 4.18
CA THR A 316 11.10 -18.90 3.05
C THR A 316 11.97 -17.66 3.23
N LEU A 317 11.48 -16.67 3.99
CA LEU A 317 12.18 -15.42 4.24
C LEU A 317 13.06 -15.51 5.50
N PRO A 318 14.06 -14.60 5.69
CA PRO A 318 14.88 -14.56 6.90
C PRO A 318 14.02 -14.55 8.18
N SER A 319 14.46 -15.32 9.19
CA SER A 319 13.73 -15.52 10.45
C SER A 319 13.41 -14.21 11.18
N GLY A 320 14.24 -13.15 11.00
CA GLY A 320 13.95 -11.81 11.52
C GLY A 320 12.65 -11.20 11.01
N LEU A 321 12.28 -11.43 9.74
CA LEU A 321 10.98 -11.02 9.19
C LEU A 321 9.84 -11.86 9.79
N GLY A 322 10.07 -13.16 9.98
CA GLY A 322 9.12 -14.03 10.68
C GLY A 322 8.88 -13.59 12.11
N LEU A 323 9.95 -13.22 12.83
CA LEU A 323 9.87 -12.71 14.18
C LEU A 323 9.07 -11.40 14.26
N TYR A 324 9.33 -10.46 13.34
CA TYR A 324 8.50 -9.25 13.19
C TYR A 324 7.03 -9.59 12.97
N TRP A 325 6.74 -10.57 12.12
CA TRP A 325 5.36 -10.97 11.80
C TRP A 325 4.65 -11.55 13.03
N VAL A 326 5.30 -12.45 13.75
CA VAL A 326 4.76 -13.04 14.98
C VAL A 326 4.56 -11.96 16.06
N ALA A 327 5.60 -11.17 16.36
CA ALA A 327 5.54 -10.10 17.35
C ALA A 327 4.44 -9.07 16.99
N GLY A 328 4.38 -8.64 15.73
CA GLY A 328 3.35 -7.73 15.24
C GLY A 328 1.94 -8.31 15.36
N SER A 329 1.77 -9.60 15.10
CA SER A 329 0.47 -10.27 15.25
C SER A 329 0.03 -10.38 16.70
N VAL A 330 0.95 -10.68 17.61
CA VAL A 330 0.68 -10.71 19.05
C VAL A 330 0.29 -9.30 19.56
N VAL A 331 1.08 -8.29 19.23
CA VAL A 331 0.80 -6.89 19.64
C VAL A 331 -0.55 -6.44 19.10
N ARG A 332 -0.84 -6.70 17.82
CA ARG A 332 -2.16 -6.37 17.21
C ARG A 332 -3.31 -7.12 17.88
N SER A 333 -3.14 -8.41 18.27
CA SER A 333 -4.16 -9.16 19.01
C SER A 333 -4.48 -8.51 20.36
N ILE A 334 -3.44 -8.10 21.09
CA ILE A 334 -3.61 -7.41 22.39
C ILE A 334 -4.30 -6.05 22.15
N GLN A 335 -3.83 -5.27 21.20
CA GLN A 335 -4.45 -3.99 20.83
C GLN A 335 -5.92 -4.17 20.44
N GLN A 336 -6.25 -5.20 19.65
CA GLN A 336 -7.60 -5.50 19.22
C GLN A 336 -8.53 -5.76 20.39
N ILE A 337 -8.09 -6.54 21.39
CA ILE A 337 -8.87 -6.82 22.61
C ILE A 337 -9.11 -5.52 23.39
N VAL A 338 -8.06 -4.70 23.59
CA VAL A 338 -8.16 -3.43 24.33
C VAL A 338 -9.08 -2.44 23.59
N ILE A 339 -8.88 -2.30 22.29
CA ILE A 339 -9.67 -1.39 21.45
C ILE A 339 -11.13 -1.85 21.38
N ASN A 340 -11.39 -3.17 21.24
CA ASN A 340 -12.75 -3.68 21.23
C ASN A 340 -13.48 -3.35 22.53
N LYS A 341 -12.85 -3.58 23.71
CA LYS A 341 -13.42 -3.19 25.01
C LYS A 341 -13.70 -1.69 25.12
N HIS A 342 -12.84 -0.85 24.55
CA HIS A 342 -13.04 0.59 24.54
C HIS A 342 -14.20 1.01 23.61
N ILE A 343 -14.24 0.42 22.41
CA ILE A 343 -15.25 0.73 21.40
C ILE A 343 -16.63 0.18 21.82
N ASP A 344 -16.70 -0.97 22.50
CA ASP A 344 -17.97 -1.55 22.97
C ASP A 344 -18.66 -0.70 24.05
N LYS A 345 -17.90 0.17 24.73
CA LYS A 345 -18.43 1.16 25.67
C LYS A 345 -18.97 2.42 24.99
N MET A 346 -18.73 2.61 23.68
CA MET A 346 -19.23 3.78 22.96
C MET A 346 -20.69 3.60 22.58
N ASP A 347 -21.48 4.63 22.83
CA ASP A 347 -22.85 4.69 22.33
C ASP A 347 -22.86 5.01 20.83
N PHE A 348 -22.94 3.95 20.02
CA PHE A 348 -23.01 4.08 18.57
C PHE A 348 -24.30 4.73 18.09
N ASP A 349 -25.39 4.57 18.83
CA ASP A 349 -26.68 5.10 18.41
C ASP A 349 -26.71 6.62 18.60
N ASP A 350 -26.04 7.15 19.64
CA ASP A 350 -25.81 8.58 19.79
C ASP A 350 -24.88 9.13 18.70
N ILE A 351 -23.83 8.37 18.33
CA ILE A 351 -22.92 8.76 17.22
C ILE A 351 -23.68 8.81 15.90
N ILE A 352 -24.50 7.81 15.60
CA ILE A 352 -25.32 7.74 14.38
C ILE A 352 -26.33 8.89 14.37
N ARG A 353 -26.99 9.16 15.49
CA ARG A 353 -27.92 10.30 15.64
C ARG A 353 -27.24 11.64 15.34
N LYS A 354 -26.05 11.88 15.91
CA LYS A 354 -25.26 13.10 15.65
C LYS A 354 -24.82 13.22 14.20
N ASN A 355 -24.41 12.10 13.59
CA ASN A 355 -24.01 12.07 12.18
C ASN A 355 -25.22 12.32 11.25
N SER A 356 -26.37 11.69 11.54
CA SER A 356 -27.61 11.90 10.81
C SER A 356 -28.05 13.37 10.85
N ALA A 357 -28.01 14.01 12.03
CA ALA A 357 -28.33 15.43 12.17
C ALA A 357 -27.37 16.34 11.40
N LYS A 358 -26.05 16.01 11.39
CA LYS A 358 -25.06 16.75 10.58
C LYS A 358 -25.30 16.57 9.09
N SER A 359 -25.63 15.35 8.67
CA SER A 359 -25.93 15.02 7.28
C SER A 359 -27.18 15.74 6.79
N ALA A 360 -28.25 15.76 7.58
CA ALA A 360 -29.48 16.51 7.28
C ALA A 360 -29.19 18.00 7.06
N LYS A 361 -28.44 18.64 7.99
CA LYS A 361 -28.04 20.04 7.86
C LYS A 361 -27.15 20.31 6.62
N LYS A 362 -26.28 19.36 6.26
CA LYS A 362 -25.44 19.49 5.06
C LYS A 362 -26.29 19.38 3.79
N LEU A 363 -27.23 18.44 3.75
CA LEU A 363 -28.15 18.25 2.63
C LEU A 363 -29.05 19.49 2.44
N GLU A 364 -29.57 20.07 3.52
CA GLU A 364 -30.35 21.29 3.50
C GLU A 364 -29.56 22.47 2.91
N LYS A 365 -28.32 22.69 3.39
CA LYS A 365 -27.41 23.69 2.81
C LYS A 365 -27.11 23.47 1.32
N MET A 366 -26.90 22.21 0.91
CA MET A 366 -26.69 21.88 -0.50
C MET A 366 -27.92 22.15 -1.34
N LYS A 367 -29.12 21.81 -0.86
CA LYS A 367 -30.40 22.16 -1.52
C LYS A 367 -30.56 23.67 -1.65
N GLU A 368 -30.31 24.41 -0.57
CA GLU A 368 -30.37 25.89 -0.58
C GLU A 368 -29.37 26.52 -1.59
N GLN A 369 -28.16 25.95 -1.71
CA GLN A 369 -27.19 26.37 -2.72
C GLN A 369 -27.65 26.02 -4.13
N GLN A 370 -28.23 24.83 -4.33
CA GLN A 370 -28.74 24.40 -5.61
C GLN A 370 -29.96 25.24 -6.06
N ASP A 371 -30.85 25.57 -5.12
CA ASP A 371 -31.98 26.44 -5.39
C ASP A 371 -31.51 27.86 -5.75
N LYS A 372 -30.51 28.40 -5.06
CA LYS A 372 -29.86 29.67 -5.44
C LYS A 372 -29.25 29.61 -6.84
N LEU A 373 -28.52 28.55 -7.18
CA LEU A 373 -27.95 28.33 -8.51
C LEU A 373 -29.03 28.23 -9.59
N ASN A 374 -30.10 27.48 -9.32
CA ASN A 374 -31.25 27.37 -10.21
C ASN A 374 -31.99 28.69 -10.39
N ALA A 375 -32.11 29.49 -9.31
CA ALA A 375 -32.67 30.81 -9.39
C ALA A 375 -31.80 31.76 -10.25
N TYR A 376 -30.48 31.73 -10.09
CA TYR A 376 -29.55 32.48 -10.95
C TYR A 376 -29.62 32.02 -12.42
N ALA A 377 -29.67 30.72 -12.69
CA ALA A 377 -29.84 30.18 -14.03
C ALA A 377 -31.17 30.60 -14.66
N SER A 378 -32.28 30.58 -13.91
CA SER A 378 -33.60 31.00 -14.39
C SER A 378 -33.72 32.52 -14.63
N MET A 379 -32.99 33.34 -13.81
CA MET A 379 -32.86 34.78 -14.06
C MET A 379 -32.10 35.09 -15.37
N SER A 380 -31.01 34.30 -15.63
CA SER A 380 -30.25 34.46 -16.88
C SER A 380 -31.05 34.09 -18.10
N THR A 381 -31.86 33.01 -18.05
CA THR A 381 -32.73 32.59 -19.16
C THR A 381 -33.90 33.54 -19.37
N LYS A 382 -34.52 34.09 -18.33
CA LYS A 382 -35.55 35.13 -18.45
C LYS A 382 -35.04 36.40 -19.12
N ASN A 383 -33.79 36.81 -18.83
CA ASN A 383 -33.18 37.96 -19.49
C ASN A 383 -32.85 37.68 -20.99
N ILE A 384 -32.56 36.45 -21.38
CA ILE A 384 -32.36 36.04 -22.77
C ILE A 384 -33.72 36.04 -23.48
N GLN A 385 -34.77 35.48 -22.86
CA GLN A 385 -36.12 35.50 -23.41
C GLN A 385 -36.70 36.91 -23.57
N LYS A 386 -36.48 37.82 -22.60
CA LYS A 386 -36.88 39.21 -22.78
C LYS A 386 -36.14 39.91 -23.93
N LYS A 387 -34.86 39.64 -24.11
CA LYS A 387 -34.11 40.16 -25.28
C LYS A 387 -34.54 39.53 -26.61
N ALA A 388 -34.97 38.26 -26.60
CA ALA A 388 -35.49 37.58 -27.80
C ALA A 388 -36.92 38.06 -28.17
N ASN A 389 -37.77 38.35 -27.16
CA ASN A 389 -39.15 38.88 -27.42
C ASN A 389 -39.21 40.34 -27.89
N ILE A 390 -38.12 41.09 -27.80
CA ILE A 390 -38.06 42.44 -28.38
C ILE A 390 -37.88 42.37 -29.92
N SER A 391 -37.54 41.21 -30.45
CA SER A 391 -37.36 40.97 -31.89
C SER A 391 -38.60 40.38 -32.61
N SER A 392 -39.69 40.07 -31.92
CA SER A 392 -40.84 39.37 -32.48
C SER A 392 -42.02 40.32 -32.93
N ASN A 393 -41.75 41.62 -33.05
CA ASN A 393 -42.67 42.53 -33.74
C ASN A 393 -42.14 42.84 -35.15
N VAL A 394 -42.08 41.82 -36.00
CA VAL A 394 -41.96 41.99 -37.45
C VAL A 394 -43.01 41.12 -38.13
N ASP A 395 -43.84 41.81 -38.89
CA ASP A 395 -44.94 41.29 -39.70
C ASP A 395 -44.67 39.99 -40.44
N ASN A 396 -45.70 39.12 -40.47
CA ASN A 396 -45.79 37.97 -41.38
C ASN A 396 -45.89 38.48 -42.82
N SER A 397 -44.77 38.59 -43.50
CA SER A 397 -44.69 38.60 -44.92
C SER A 397 -43.57 37.60 -45.35
N GLU A 398 -44.00 36.72 -46.25
CA GLU A 398 -43.23 35.66 -46.90
C GLU A 398 -41.79 36.10 -47.21
N VAL A 399 -40.80 35.42 -46.67
CA VAL A 399 -39.41 35.55 -47.11
C VAL A 399 -38.94 34.17 -47.59
N SER A 400 -38.81 34.07 -48.91
CA SER A 400 -38.13 33.02 -49.65
C SER A 400 -36.72 32.74 -49.04
N ALA A 401 -36.39 31.46 -49.01
CA ALA A 401 -35.09 30.96 -48.65
C ALA A 401 -34.04 31.39 -49.68
N ASP A 402 -33.38 32.52 -49.48
CA ASP A 402 -32.08 32.84 -50.06
C ASP A 402 -31.54 34.15 -49.43
N SER A 403 -30.89 34.07 -48.28
CA SER A 403 -29.86 35.04 -47.89
C SER A 403 -28.92 34.43 -46.85
N TYR A 404 -27.90 33.81 -47.34
CA TYR A 404 -26.68 33.59 -46.53
C TYR A 404 -26.11 34.97 -46.19
N SER A 405 -26.38 35.49 -45.01
CA SER A 405 -25.73 36.69 -44.50
C SER A 405 -24.27 36.37 -44.17
N GLU A 406 -23.38 37.13 -44.77
CA GLU A 406 -21.94 37.16 -44.47
C GLU A 406 -21.67 37.14 -42.96
N VAL A 407 -20.87 36.19 -42.54
CA VAL A 407 -20.41 36.05 -41.16
C VAL A 407 -19.50 37.23 -40.86
N LYS A 408 -19.99 38.25 -40.18
CA LYS A 408 -19.13 39.33 -39.63
C LYS A 408 -18.11 38.72 -38.72
N GLU A 409 -16.82 38.94 -39.03
CA GLU A 409 -15.70 38.49 -38.18
C GLU A 409 -15.88 39.00 -36.76
N ALA A 410 -15.98 38.05 -35.82
CA ALA A 410 -16.14 38.38 -34.43
C ALA A 410 -14.81 38.87 -33.84
N LYS A 411 -14.80 39.97 -33.11
CA LYS A 411 -13.59 40.54 -32.47
C LYS A 411 -12.87 39.44 -31.64
N PRO A 412 -11.53 39.28 -31.77
CA PRO A 412 -10.76 38.32 -30.98
C PRO A 412 -11.04 38.47 -29.49
N GLY A 413 -11.35 37.35 -28.80
CA GLY A 413 -11.65 37.32 -27.37
C GLY A 413 -13.10 37.53 -26.97
N SER A 414 -14.02 37.86 -27.92
CA SER A 414 -15.46 38.00 -27.65
C SER A 414 -16.14 36.64 -27.40
N MET A 415 -17.28 36.65 -26.69
CA MET A 415 -18.09 35.44 -26.50
C MET A 415 -18.50 34.77 -27.81
N MET A 416 -18.73 35.58 -28.84
CA MET A 416 -19.09 35.12 -30.16
C MET A 416 -17.92 34.43 -30.90
N ALA A 417 -16.70 34.91 -30.70
CA ALA A 417 -15.49 34.25 -31.20
C ALA A 417 -15.27 32.90 -30.53
N LYS A 418 -15.52 32.79 -29.21
CA LYS A 418 -15.44 31.53 -28.45
C LYS A 418 -16.54 30.54 -28.87
N ALA A 419 -17.76 31.01 -29.10
CA ALA A 419 -18.86 30.17 -29.59
C ALA A 419 -18.59 29.63 -31.03
N ASN A 420 -18.02 30.44 -31.92
CA ASN A 420 -17.58 30.00 -33.23
C ASN A 420 -16.47 28.96 -33.16
N MET A 421 -15.47 29.12 -32.28
CA MET A 421 -14.43 28.10 -32.05
C MET A 421 -15.01 26.75 -31.61
N VAL A 422 -15.98 26.75 -30.67
CA VAL A 422 -16.64 25.52 -30.22
C VAL A 422 -17.45 24.88 -31.33
N ARG A 423 -18.15 25.67 -32.14
CA ARG A 423 -18.89 25.17 -33.29
C ARG A 423 -17.95 24.53 -34.31
N ASP A 424 -16.85 25.18 -34.65
CA ASP A 424 -15.87 24.68 -35.63
C ASP A 424 -15.17 23.42 -35.12
N TYR A 425 -14.90 23.35 -33.81
CA TYR A 425 -14.35 22.14 -33.15
C TYR A 425 -15.32 20.96 -33.23
N ASN A 426 -16.61 21.18 -32.94
CA ASN A 426 -17.64 20.15 -33.00
C ASN A 426 -17.89 19.69 -34.45
N GLU A 427 -17.87 20.59 -35.41
CA GLU A 427 -18.03 20.25 -36.82
C GLU A 427 -16.85 19.44 -37.38
N LYS A 428 -15.62 19.78 -37.00
CA LYS A 428 -14.43 18.98 -37.35
C LYS A 428 -14.43 17.59 -36.68
N ASN A 429 -14.94 17.47 -35.46
CA ASN A 429 -15.02 16.18 -34.79
C ASN A 429 -16.19 15.31 -35.24
N SER A 430 -17.33 15.89 -35.62
CA SER A 430 -18.45 15.15 -36.20
C SER A 430 -18.07 14.51 -37.53
N ARG A 431 -17.29 15.20 -38.37
CA ARG A 431 -16.77 14.65 -39.65
C ARG A 431 -15.77 13.50 -39.39
N LYS A 432 -14.95 13.55 -38.33
CA LYS A 432 -14.05 12.46 -37.98
C LYS A 432 -14.80 11.23 -37.45
N SER A 433 -15.87 11.40 -36.66
CA SER A 433 -16.66 10.28 -36.15
C SER A 433 -17.42 9.52 -37.24
N VAL A 434 -17.91 10.21 -38.25
CA VAL A 434 -18.59 9.59 -39.42
C VAL A 434 -17.58 8.79 -40.27
N SER A 435 -16.34 9.26 -40.42
CA SER A 435 -15.28 8.52 -41.15
C SER A 435 -14.89 7.22 -40.44
N TYR A 436 -14.86 7.21 -39.08
CA TYR A 436 -14.50 6.01 -38.31
C TYR A 436 -15.62 4.95 -38.28
N THR A 437 -16.90 5.35 -38.36
CA THR A 437 -18.01 4.40 -38.41
C THR A 437 -18.12 3.73 -39.80
N HIS A 438 -17.78 4.42 -40.88
CA HIS A 438 -17.76 3.82 -42.23
C HIS A 438 -16.58 2.84 -42.43
N LEU A 439 -15.42 3.10 -41.86
CA LEU A 439 -14.28 2.16 -41.91
C LEU A 439 -14.57 0.85 -41.14
N ARG A 440 -15.24 0.93 -39.98
CA ARG A 440 -15.59 -0.27 -39.20
C ARG A 440 -16.68 -1.13 -39.81
N ALA A 441 -17.56 -0.53 -40.62
CA ALA A 441 -18.60 -1.28 -41.37
C ALA A 441 -18.01 -2.05 -42.55
N HIS A 442 -16.87 -1.63 -43.13
CA HIS A 442 -16.20 -2.34 -44.21
C HIS A 442 -15.32 -3.51 -43.73
N GLU A 443 -14.79 -3.46 -42.50
CA GLU A 443 -13.96 -4.56 -41.96
C GLU A 443 -14.78 -5.75 -41.43
N THR A 444 -16.04 -5.55 -41.03
CA THR A 444 -16.92 -6.65 -40.57
C THR A 444 -17.62 -7.42 -41.71
N GLY A 445 -17.52 -6.97 -42.97
CA GLY A 445 -18.08 -7.66 -44.14
C GLY A 445 -17.14 -8.65 -44.82
N ALA A 446 -15.89 -8.82 -44.36
CA ALA A 446 -14.90 -9.65 -45.03
C ALA A 446 -14.68 -11.03 -44.37
N TYR A 447 -15.49 -11.41 -43.38
CA TYR A 447 -15.46 -12.72 -42.73
C TYR A 447 -16.90 -13.25 -42.58
N LEU A 448 -17.50 -13.64 -43.66
CA LEU A 448 -18.58 -14.64 -43.77
C LEU A 448 -18.37 -15.45 -45.05
#